data_834509331a51ee71c9af7070b7b382ce
#
_entry.id   834509331a51ee71c9af7070b7b382ce
#
_cell.length_a   1.000
_cell.length_b   1.000
_cell.length_c   1.000
_cell.angle_alpha   90.00
_cell.angle_beta   90.00
_cell.angle_gamma   90.00
#
_symmetry.space_group_name_H-M   'P 1'
#
loop_
_entity.id
_entity.type
_entity.pdbx_description
1 polymer ?
#
loop_
_entity_poly.entity_id
_entity_poly.type
_entity_poly.pdbx_seq_one_letter_code
_entity_poly.pdbx_strand_id
1 'polypeptide(L)'
;MDGGDEEYTVIIQEPATDMLLSHTRFLAQVSENAANRLVEAFVDKAKTLGYIPERCPWLAGDAIPQRKYRKLIFEKHYMLIFQIIGDRVYVDAMVDCRQDYSWLL
;
A
#
# COMPACT_ATOMS: atom_id res chain seq x y z
N MET A 1 -8.53 17.69 18.54
CA MET A 1 -8.68 17.79 17.92
C MET A 1 -8.84 17.58 17.39
N ASP A 2 -8.83 17.51 17.20
CA ASP A 2 -9.01 17.41 16.51
C ASP A 2 -8.96 17.51 15.73
N GLY A 3 -9.11 17.27 16.30
CA GLY A 3 -9.75 17.29 15.05
C GLY A 3 -9.08 18.07 14.02
N GLY A 4 -8.57 18.91 14.35
CA GLY A 4 -7.88 19.65 13.37
C GLY A 4 -6.97 18.80 12.49
N ASP A 5 -6.72 17.64 12.97
CA ASP A 5 -5.88 16.75 12.17
C ASP A 5 -6.64 16.32 10.95
N GLU A 6 -6.15 16.74 9.84
CA GLU A 6 -6.76 16.45 8.60
C GLU A 6 -6.68 14.98 8.30
N GLU A 7 -7.80 14.34 8.23
CA GLU A 7 -7.85 12.95 7.85
C GLU A 7 -8.15 12.86 6.37
N TYR A 8 -7.35 12.08 5.69
CA TYR A 8 -7.61 11.74 4.30
C TYR A 8 -8.52 10.52 4.27
N THR A 9 -9.38 10.45 3.28
CA THR A 9 -10.16 9.25 3.03
C THR A 9 -9.27 8.28 2.26
N VAL A 10 -9.08 7.09 2.83
CA VAL A 10 -8.24 6.06 2.20
C VAL A 10 -9.14 5.11 1.41
N ILE A 11 -8.85 4.97 0.14
CA ILE A 11 -9.60 4.11 -0.76
C ILE A 11 -8.67 3.03 -1.29
N ILE A 12 -9.02 1.77 -1.03
CA ILE A 12 -8.25 0.64 -1.52
C ILE A 12 -8.81 0.27 -2.89
N GLN A 13 -8.00 0.43 -3.91
CA GLN A 13 -8.41 0.10 -5.26
C GLN A 13 -8.43 -1.41 -5.48
N GLU A 14 -9.26 -1.87 -6.39
CA GLU A 14 -9.42 -3.29 -6.67
C GLU A 14 -8.11 -4.01 -6.98
N PRO A 15 -7.20 -3.45 -7.81
CA PRO A 15 -5.93 -4.14 -8.06
C PRO A 15 -5.11 -4.39 -6.81
N ALA A 16 -5.12 -3.46 -5.85
CA ALA A 16 -4.40 -3.65 -4.59
C ALA A 16 -5.01 -4.80 -3.79
N THR A 17 -6.34 -4.86 -3.74
CA THR A 17 -7.04 -5.96 -3.06
C THR A 17 -6.73 -7.30 -3.72
N ASP A 18 -6.74 -7.34 -5.04
CA ASP A 18 -6.44 -8.58 -5.78
C ASP A 18 -5.03 -9.06 -5.51
N MET A 19 -4.08 -8.14 -5.44
CA MET A 19 -2.69 -8.49 -5.12
C MET A 19 -2.56 -9.01 -3.70
N LEU A 20 -3.25 -8.40 -2.75
CA LEU A 20 -3.26 -8.87 -1.38
C LEU A 20 -3.81 -10.29 -1.31
N LEU A 21 -4.93 -10.54 -1.98
CA LEU A 21 -5.54 -11.88 -1.97
C LEU A 21 -4.63 -12.92 -2.61
N SER A 22 -3.95 -12.57 -3.69
CA SER A 22 -3.02 -13.47 -4.33
C SER A 22 -1.89 -13.89 -3.39
N HIS A 23 -1.30 -12.91 -2.70
CA HIS A 23 -0.22 -13.20 -1.75
C HIS A 23 -0.72 -14.00 -0.55
N THR A 24 -1.91 -13.68 -0.04
CA THR A 24 -2.45 -14.40 1.10
C THR A 24 -2.77 -15.86 0.76
N ARG A 25 -3.27 -16.11 -0.44
CA ARG A 25 -3.53 -17.49 -0.87
C ARG A 25 -2.24 -18.30 -0.93
N PHE A 26 -1.18 -17.68 -1.43
CA PHE A 26 0.12 -18.33 -1.48
C PHE A 26 0.63 -18.64 -0.08
N LEU A 27 0.58 -17.65 0.80
CA LEU A 27 1.05 -17.83 2.17
C LEU A 27 0.24 -18.84 2.95
N ALA A 28 -1.07 -18.92 2.72
CA ALA A 28 -1.95 -19.84 3.43
C ALA A 28 -1.60 -21.28 3.15
N GLN A 29 -0.99 -21.58 2.02
CA GLN A 29 -0.53 -22.94 1.71
C GLN A 29 0.60 -23.39 2.63
N VAL A 30 1.33 -22.43 3.20
CA VAL A 30 2.45 -22.70 4.10
C VAL A 30 2.05 -22.46 5.55
N SER A 31 1.32 -21.38 5.80
CA SER A 31 0.95 -20.98 7.16
C SER A 31 -0.26 -20.06 7.12
N GLU A 32 -1.37 -20.49 7.74
CA GLU A 32 -2.53 -19.65 7.87
C GLU A 32 -2.24 -18.43 8.73
N ASN A 33 -1.39 -18.59 9.74
CA ASN A 33 -1.00 -17.46 10.60
C ASN A 33 -0.27 -16.40 9.81
N ALA A 34 0.62 -16.81 8.91
CA ALA A 34 1.33 -15.85 8.08
C ALA A 34 0.38 -15.09 7.15
N ALA A 35 -0.59 -15.79 6.57
CA ALA A 35 -1.59 -15.17 5.71
C ALA A 35 -2.43 -14.15 6.50
N ASN A 36 -2.88 -14.53 7.67
CA ASN A 36 -3.69 -13.64 8.52
C ASN A 36 -2.90 -12.41 8.94
N ARG A 37 -1.61 -12.59 9.27
CA ARG A 37 -0.78 -11.44 9.64
C ARG A 37 -0.58 -10.49 8.48
N LEU A 38 -0.46 -10.98 7.27
CA LEU A 38 -0.33 -10.12 6.10
C LEU A 38 -1.58 -9.24 5.93
N VAL A 39 -2.77 -9.86 6.05
CA VAL A 39 -4.03 -9.11 5.93
C VAL A 39 -4.11 -8.03 7.00
N GLU A 40 -3.83 -8.37 8.24
CA GLU A 40 -3.87 -7.42 9.34
C GLU A 40 -2.88 -6.29 9.13
N ALA A 41 -1.66 -6.62 8.72
CA ALA A 41 -0.62 -5.61 8.48
C ALA A 41 -1.03 -4.67 7.34
N PHE A 42 -1.60 -5.21 6.28
CA PHE A 42 -2.08 -4.42 5.16
C PHE A 42 -3.14 -3.41 5.62
N VAL A 43 -4.15 -3.90 6.34
CA VAL A 43 -5.24 -3.04 6.81
C VAL A 43 -4.71 -1.95 7.74
N ASP A 44 -3.86 -2.34 8.68
CA ASP A 44 -3.32 -1.40 9.65
C ASP A 44 -2.48 -0.32 8.97
N LYS A 45 -1.63 -0.71 8.02
CA LYS A 45 -0.78 0.25 7.32
C LYS A 45 -1.59 1.15 6.40
N ALA A 46 -2.59 0.61 5.72
CA ALA A 46 -3.46 1.42 4.88
C ALA A 46 -4.17 2.49 5.71
N LYS A 47 -4.63 2.13 6.91
CA LYS A 47 -5.30 3.10 7.80
C LYS A 47 -4.38 4.27 8.17
N THR A 48 -3.08 4.01 8.33
CA THR A 48 -2.16 5.09 8.69
C THR A 48 -2.05 6.16 7.61
N LEU A 49 -2.42 5.83 6.39
CA LEU A 49 -2.39 6.79 5.29
C LEU A 49 -3.48 7.84 5.39
N GLY A 50 -4.42 7.68 6.32
CA GLY A 50 -5.40 8.73 6.63
C GLY A 50 -4.78 9.93 7.30
N TYR A 51 -3.55 9.82 7.82
CA TYR A 51 -2.88 10.89 8.55
C TYR A 51 -1.56 11.23 7.88
N ILE A 52 -1.48 12.45 7.37
CA ILE A 52 -0.27 13.00 6.78
C ILE A 52 0.42 11.98 5.84
N PRO A 53 -0.29 11.54 4.77
CA PRO A 53 0.31 10.59 3.84
C PRO A 53 1.52 11.17 3.10
N GLU A 54 1.67 12.48 3.10
CA GLU A 54 2.82 13.15 2.49
C GLU A 54 4.14 12.81 3.19
N ARG A 55 4.08 12.21 4.37
CA ARG A 55 5.29 11.74 5.06
C ARG A 55 5.98 10.61 4.32
N CYS A 56 5.25 9.92 3.44
CA CYS A 56 5.79 8.80 2.69
C CYS A 56 6.57 9.28 1.49
N PRO A 57 7.70 8.64 1.17
CA PRO A 57 8.53 9.09 0.05
C PRO A 57 7.89 8.79 -1.30
N TRP A 58 8.37 9.49 -2.31
CA TRP A 58 7.97 9.20 -3.67
C TRP A 58 8.52 7.85 -4.12
N LEU A 59 7.70 7.16 -4.92
CA LEU A 59 8.16 5.97 -5.63
C LEU A 59 8.89 6.44 -6.87
N ALA A 60 10.14 6.05 -7.01
CA ALA A 60 10.99 6.48 -8.12
C ALA A 60 11.55 5.29 -8.89
N GLY A 61 11.81 5.50 -10.17
CA GLY A 61 12.38 4.48 -11.03
C GLY A 61 12.30 4.93 -12.48
N ASP A 62 13.04 4.28 -13.35
CA ASP A 62 13.15 4.70 -14.75
C ASP A 62 11.81 4.67 -15.48
N ALA A 63 10.98 3.68 -15.19
CA ALA A 63 9.69 3.50 -15.83
C ALA A 63 8.54 4.10 -15.03
N ILE A 64 8.83 4.81 -13.95
CA ILE A 64 7.82 5.31 -13.03
C ILE A 64 7.69 6.82 -13.20
N PRO A 65 6.46 7.32 -13.41
CA PRO A 65 6.25 8.77 -13.51
C PRO A 65 6.74 9.48 -12.25
N GLN A 66 7.42 10.60 -12.44
CA GLN A 66 7.91 11.37 -11.31
C GLN A 66 6.77 12.00 -10.54
N ARG A 67 6.86 11.96 -9.21
CA ARG A 67 5.93 12.63 -8.30
C ARG A 67 4.48 12.22 -8.52
N LYS A 68 4.27 10.98 -8.89
CA LYS A 68 2.91 10.47 -9.06
C LYS A 68 2.54 9.52 -7.94
N TYR A 69 3.42 8.60 -7.62
CA TYR A 69 3.16 7.56 -6.63
C TYR A 69 4.06 7.72 -5.42
N ARG A 70 3.50 7.40 -4.26
CA ARG A 70 4.26 7.30 -3.02
C ARG A 70 4.25 5.85 -2.57
N LYS A 71 5.15 5.51 -1.66
CA LYS A 71 5.30 4.13 -1.18
C LYS A 71 5.32 4.10 0.34
N LEU A 72 4.79 3.00 0.88
CA LEU A 72 4.87 2.71 2.30
C LEU A 72 5.26 1.25 2.46
N ILE A 73 6.45 1.01 2.97
CA ILE A 73 6.97 -0.35 3.16
C ILE A 73 6.44 -0.90 4.48
N PHE A 74 6.02 -2.15 4.47
CA PHE A 74 5.53 -2.83 5.66
C PHE A 74 5.93 -4.30 5.65
N GLU A 75 5.93 -4.92 6.81
CA GLU A 75 6.34 -6.32 6.97
C GLU A 75 7.65 -6.62 6.24
N LYS A 76 8.60 -5.67 6.33
CA LYS A 76 9.96 -5.76 5.81
C LYS A 76 10.08 -5.71 4.28
N HIS A 77 9.22 -6.43 3.54
CA HIS A 77 9.43 -6.56 2.10
C HIS A 77 8.18 -6.35 1.26
N TYR A 78 7.09 -5.92 1.87
CA TYR A 78 5.90 -5.52 1.10
C TYR A 78 5.82 -4.02 1.02
N MET A 79 5.12 -3.53 0.02
CA MET A 79 5.01 -2.10 -0.22
C MET A 79 3.62 -1.77 -0.73
N LEU A 80 3.00 -0.76 -0.10
CA LEU A 80 1.80 -0.14 -0.65
C LEU A 80 2.24 0.95 -1.60
N ILE A 81 1.60 1.01 -2.76
CA ILE A 81 1.83 2.07 -3.75
C ILE A 81 0.53 2.85 -3.83
N PHE A 82 0.61 4.15 -3.62
CA PHE A 82 -0.59 4.96 -3.52
C PHE A 82 -0.37 6.35 -4.11
N GLN A 83 -1.49 7.02 -4.38
CA GLN A 83 -1.53 8.39 -4.85
C GLN A 83 -2.36 9.22 -3.90
N ILE A 84 -1.98 10.48 -3.75
CA ILE A 84 -2.77 11.45 -3.00
C ILE A 84 -3.41 12.38 -4.03
N ILE A 85 -4.73 12.42 -4.04
CA ILE A 85 -5.49 13.28 -4.95
C ILE A 85 -6.50 14.04 -4.10
N GLY A 86 -6.26 15.35 -3.92
CA GLY A 86 -7.12 16.16 -3.06
C GLY A 86 -7.04 15.66 -1.62
N ASP A 87 -8.19 15.34 -1.06
CA ASP A 87 -8.30 14.83 0.31
C ASP A 87 -8.41 13.30 0.36
N ARG A 88 -8.04 12.62 -0.71
CA ARG A 88 -8.16 11.18 -0.81
C ARG A 88 -6.83 10.53 -1.10
N VAL A 89 -6.65 9.34 -0.54
CA VAL A 89 -5.50 8.48 -0.81
C VAL A 89 -6.02 7.24 -1.52
N TYR A 90 -5.51 7.01 -2.72
CA TYR A 90 -5.87 5.83 -3.50
C TYR A 90 -4.74 4.83 -3.42
N VAL A 91 -4.97 3.70 -2.75
CA VAL A 91 -4.00 2.62 -2.70
C VAL A 91 -4.18 1.78 -3.95
N ASP A 92 -3.25 1.90 -4.88
CA ASP A 92 -3.35 1.32 -6.21
C ASP A 92 -2.75 -0.08 -6.31
N ALA A 93 -1.77 -0.39 -5.47
CA ALA A 93 -1.07 -1.67 -5.58
C ALA A 93 -0.47 -2.07 -4.23
N MET A 94 -0.29 -3.38 -4.07
CA MET A 94 0.52 -3.95 -3.01
C MET A 94 1.48 -4.93 -3.67
N VAL A 95 2.78 -4.71 -3.47
CA VAL A 95 3.78 -5.53 -4.14
C VAL A 95 4.80 -6.07 -3.14
N ASP A 96 5.46 -7.14 -3.55
CA ASP A 96 6.59 -7.68 -2.84
C ASP A 96 7.84 -6.99 -3.39
N CYS A 97 8.57 -6.27 -2.55
CA CYS A 97 9.74 -5.49 -2.96
C CYS A 97 10.85 -6.33 -3.54
N ARG A 98 10.81 -7.64 -3.34
CA ARG A 98 11.81 -8.56 -3.88
C ARG A 98 11.54 -8.92 -5.34
N GLN A 99 10.39 -8.51 -5.87
CA GLN A 99 9.98 -8.78 -7.24
C GLN A 99 10.00 -7.49 -8.05
N ASP A 100 10.16 -7.65 -9.37
CA ASP A 100 10.07 -6.51 -10.27
C ASP A 100 8.59 -6.11 -10.41
N TYR A 101 8.29 -4.87 -10.06
CA TYR A 101 6.93 -4.35 -10.12
C TYR A 101 6.78 -3.19 -11.11
N SER A 102 7.81 -2.90 -11.88
CA SER A 102 7.78 -1.77 -12.81
C SER A 102 6.64 -1.88 -13.83
N TRP A 103 6.21 -3.09 -14.12
CA TRP A 103 5.12 -3.34 -15.07
C TRP A 103 3.76 -2.83 -14.58
N LEU A 104 3.64 -2.54 -13.29
CA LEU A 104 2.38 -2.02 -12.74
C LEU A 104 2.11 -0.58 -13.16
N LEU A 105 3.13 0.14 -13.50
CA LEU A 105 3.08 1.57 -13.66
C LEU A 105 3.40 1.99 -15.07
#